data_b3c2c4ce476fbd09c3ef4a6bd450e98b
#
_entry.id   b3c2c4ce476fbd09c3ef4a6bd450e98b
#
_cell.length_a   1.000
_cell.length_b   1.000
_cell.length_c   1.000
_cell.angle_alpha   90.00
_cell.angle_beta   90.00
_cell.angle_gamma   90.00
#
_symmetry.space_group_name_H-M   'P 1'
#
loop_
_entity.id
_entity.type
_entity.pdbx_description
1 polymer ?
#
loop_
_entity_poly.entity_id
_entity_poly.type
_entity_poly.pdbx_seq_one_letter_code
_entity_poly.pdbx_strand_id
1 'polypeptide(L)'
;LLSWFPAQNPLLGSNRFFNHSTSHTTMPHVQTNGIQMFYQERGSGEPLVCIMGVTAPGGVWDAHAAEWSKHFRCILGDNRGVGETDKPAGPYTTAMMADDYAGLMDALGIKQARVVGCSLGSVIAQQLALRHPEKVKSMILMCTWARQDRFGLYTWQHLMKCKASMRPEDFMHWIQMLIFTKPWFDNDDCYASMQQTLQDTATNPAPQPVHATEAQSAAAMTHNTLNELKNVKCPTLVIGGKDDTFTPQWMGKEVAAAIPGADLHLYDNAGHAFHWEQLADFNPRSTEWLLKH
;
A
#
# COMPACT_ATOMS: atom_id res chain seq x y z
N LEU A 1 5.53 16.71 5.88
CA LEU A 1 5.06 15.61 5.02
C LEU A 1 6.28 15.08 4.27
N LEU A 2 6.83 13.98 4.77
CA LEU A 2 7.97 13.31 4.15
C LEU A 2 7.44 12.50 2.98
N SER A 3 7.79 12.91 1.76
CA SER A 3 7.60 12.07 0.57
C SER A 3 8.54 10.87 0.69
N TRP A 4 7.99 9.67 0.65
CA TRP A 4 8.77 8.43 0.56
C TRP A 4 9.59 8.35 -0.73
N PHE A 5 9.25 9.18 -1.72
CA PHE A 5 9.94 9.32 -2.99
C PHE A 5 9.86 10.77 -3.46
N PRO A 6 10.89 11.28 -4.15
CA PRO A 6 10.91 12.65 -4.63
C PRO A 6 9.78 12.91 -5.62
N ALA A 7 9.23 14.12 -5.55
CA ALA A 7 8.19 14.64 -6.45
C ALA A 7 8.67 14.87 -7.90
N GLN A 8 9.79 14.30 -8.31
CA GLN A 8 10.34 14.48 -9.66
C GLN A 8 10.67 13.13 -10.29
N ASN A 9 9.70 12.58 -11.00
CA ASN A 9 9.98 11.62 -12.06
C ASN A 9 10.46 12.44 -13.26
N PRO A 10 11.67 12.26 -13.82
CA PRO A 10 12.16 13.03 -14.97
C PRO A 10 11.31 12.86 -16.24
N LEU A 11 10.36 11.93 -16.25
CA LEU A 11 9.39 11.75 -17.34
C LEU A 11 8.13 12.63 -17.18
N LEU A 12 7.98 13.36 -16.08
CA LEU A 12 6.91 14.33 -15.88
C LEU A 12 7.55 15.71 -15.79
N GLY A 13 7.48 16.46 -16.88
CA GLY A 13 8.05 17.80 -17.03
C GLY A 13 7.76 18.71 -15.83
N SER A 14 8.75 19.52 -15.47
CA SER A 14 8.75 20.50 -14.40
C SER A 14 7.50 21.40 -14.45
N ASN A 15 6.51 21.14 -13.58
CA ASN A 15 5.47 22.11 -13.27
C ASN A 15 5.50 22.44 -11.78
N ARG A 16 6.12 23.59 -11.49
CA ARG A 16 5.96 24.33 -10.24
C ARG A 16 4.50 24.81 -10.14
N PHE A 17 3.69 24.18 -9.30
CA PHE A 17 2.49 24.81 -8.76
C PHE A 17 2.24 24.29 -7.34
N PHE A 18 2.92 24.86 -6.36
CA PHE A 18 2.43 24.88 -4.99
C PHE A 18 2.18 26.35 -4.62
N ASN A 19 0.98 26.82 -4.91
CA ASN A 19 0.44 27.98 -4.23
C ASN A 19 0.00 27.54 -2.84
N HIS A 20 0.77 27.88 -1.83
CA HIS A 20 0.32 27.85 -0.44
C HIS A 20 -0.74 28.95 -0.23
N SER A 21 -1.99 28.58 -0.41
CA SER A 21 -3.09 29.29 0.25
C SER A 21 -3.08 28.86 1.72
N THR A 22 -2.74 29.78 2.60
CA THR A 22 -2.85 29.65 4.06
C THR A 22 -4.31 29.69 4.47
N SER A 23 -5.04 28.60 4.26
CA SER A 23 -6.22 28.27 5.04
C SER A 23 -5.81 27.24 6.08
N HIS A 24 -6.09 27.44 7.34
CA HIS A 24 -6.02 26.43 8.39
C HIS A 24 -7.02 25.32 8.05
N THR A 25 -6.69 24.46 7.12
CA THR A 25 -7.39 23.20 6.90
C THR A 25 -6.90 22.25 7.97
N THR A 26 -7.76 21.96 8.93
CA THR A 26 -7.58 20.80 9.83
C THR A 26 -7.32 19.57 8.95
N MET A 27 -6.18 18.92 9.16
CA MET A 27 -5.85 17.69 8.43
C MET A 27 -6.98 16.68 8.65
N PRO A 28 -7.52 16.04 7.57
CA PRO A 28 -8.73 15.25 7.72
C PRO A 28 -8.47 13.96 8.48
N HIS A 29 -9.04 13.86 9.67
CA HIS A 29 -9.11 12.64 10.47
C HIS A 29 -10.56 12.24 10.62
N VAL A 30 -10.79 10.93 10.66
CA VAL A 30 -12.08 10.35 11.02
C VAL A 30 -11.93 9.39 12.18
N GLN A 31 -12.94 9.38 13.05
CA GLN A 31 -13.06 8.38 14.09
C GLN A 31 -13.59 7.09 13.46
N THR A 32 -12.81 6.01 13.50
CA THR A 32 -13.20 4.70 13.00
C THR A 32 -12.64 3.60 13.89
N ASN A 33 -13.41 2.56 14.17
CA ASN A 33 -12.95 1.34 14.84
C ASN A 33 -12.00 1.57 16.03
N GLY A 34 -12.29 2.61 16.84
CA GLY A 34 -11.54 2.97 18.04
C GLY A 34 -10.24 3.74 17.82
N ILE A 35 -10.01 4.26 16.62
CA ILE A 35 -8.83 5.09 16.28
C ILE A 35 -9.24 6.37 15.56
N GLN A 36 -8.38 7.39 15.64
CA GLN A 36 -8.39 8.54 14.73
C GLN A 36 -7.56 8.16 13.51
N MET A 37 -8.23 7.95 12.37
CA MET A 37 -7.60 7.57 11.12
C MET A 37 -7.41 8.78 10.23
N PHE A 38 -6.16 9.03 9.83
CA PHE A 38 -5.80 10.05 8.86
C PHE A 38 -6.00 9.56 7.44
N TYR A 39 -6.44 10.45 6.57
CA TYR A 39 -6.53 10.21 5.13
C TYR A 39 -6.28 11.48 4.34
N GLN A 40 -5.94 11.32 3.07
CA GLN A 40 -5.85 12.41 2.09
C GLN A 40 -6.74 12.09 0.90
N GLU A 41 -7.19 13.15 0.21
CA GLU A 41 -7.99 12.99 -1.01
C GLU A 41 -7.28 13.60 -2.21
N ARG A 42 -7.45 12.97 -3.37
CA ARG A 42 -7.00 13.49 -4.66
C ARG A 42 -8.10 13.25 -5.69
N GLY A 43 -8.37 14.28 -6.52
CA GLY A 43 -9.38 14.17 -7.59
C GLY A 43 -10.83 14.22 -7.11
N SER A 44 -11.72 13.74 -7.95
CA SER A 44 -13.18 13.72 -7.72
C SER A 44 -13.83 12.60 -8.52
N GLY A 45 -15.12 12.32 -8.27
CA GLY A 45 -15.88 11.29 -8.96
C GLY A 45 -16.11 10.03 -8.13
N GLU A 46 -16.12 8.85 -8.76
CA GLU A 46 -16.31 7.58 -8.06
C GLU A 46 -15.12 7.29 -7.11
N PRO A 47 -15.38 6.77 -5.91
CA PRO A 47 -14.33 6.57 -4.92
C PRO A 47 -13.38 5.42 -5.29
N LEU A 48 -12.08 5.66 -5.09
CA LEU A 48 -10.99 4.70 -5.14
C LEU A 48 -10.25 4.72 -3.80
N VAL A 49 -10.38 3.67 -3.00
CA VAL A 49 -9.69 3.54 -1.72
C VAL A 49 -8.34 2.87 -1.94
N CYS A 50 -7.27 3.54 -1.50
CA CYS A 50 -5.89 3.10 -1.67
C CYS A 50 -5.29 2.71 -0.32
N ILE A 51 -4.92 1.44 -0.17
CA ILE A 51 -4.42 0.84 1.08
C ILE A 51 -2.96 0.45 0.90
N MET A 52 -2.05 1.13 1.62
CA MET A 52 -0.62 0.91 1.46
C MET A 52 -0.09 -0.22 2.33
N GLY A 53 1.17 -0.61 2.08
CA GLY A 53 1.87 -1.69 2.77
C GLY A 53 2.30 -1.36 4.20
N VAL A 54 3.04 -2.28 4.80
CA VAL A 54 3.62 -2.11 6.14
C VAL A 54 4.53 -0.89 6.20
N THR A 55 4.49 -0.15 7.28
CA THR A 55 5.33 1.04 7.56
C THR A 55 5.10 2.25 6.65
N ALA A 56 4.34 2.13 5.58
CA ALA A 56 4.18 3.15 4.55
C ALA A 56 2.87 3.96 4.75
N PRO A 57 2.95 5.30 4.81
CA PRO A 57 1.77 6.17 4.87
C PRO A 57 1.06 6.27 3.51
N GLY A 58 -0.19 6.72 3.52
CA GLY A 58 -1.00 6.86 2.31
C GLY A 58 -0.44 7.80 1.25
N GLY A 59 0.34 8.82 1.65
CA GLY A 59 1.00 9.74 0.71
C GLY A 59 1.98 9.07 -0.27
N VAL A 60 2.42 7.85 0.01
CA VAL A 60 3.25 7.04 -0.91
C VAL A 60 2.53 6.75 -2.24
N TRP A 61 1.21 6.83 -2.27
CA TRP A 61 0.40 6.68 -3.48
C TRP A 61 0.43 7.88 -4.43
N ASP A 62 1.05 9.01 -4.08
CA ASP A 62 0.93 10.27 -4.86
C ASP A 62 1.35 10.10 -6.33
N ALA A 63 2.38 9.29 -6.64
CA ALA A 63 2.79 9.02 -8.02
C ALA A 63 1.71 8.30 -8.85
N HIS A 64 0.90 7.46 -8.23
CA HIS A 64 -0.21 6.74 -8.86
C HIS A 64 -1.48 7.58 -8.84
N ALA A 65 -1.74 8.25 -7.72
CA ALA A 65 -2.88 9.14 -7.56
C ALA A 65 -2.84 10.32 -8.55
N ALA A 66 -1.67 10.75 -9.00
CA ALA A 66 -1.52 11.74 -10.07
C ALA A 66 -2.20 11.31 -11.37
N GLU A 67 -2.26 10.00 -11.67
CA GLU A 67 -3.00 9.47 -12.82
C GLU A 67 -4.44 9.14 -12.46
N TRP A 68 -4.65 8.36 -11.39
CA TRP A 68 -5.98 7.88 -10.99
C TRP A 68 -6.94 9.01 -10.64
N SER A 69 -6.46 10.13 -10.07
CA SER A 69 -7.29 11.28 -9.70
C SER A 69 -7.89 12.04 -10.88
N LYS A 70 -7.45 11.75 -12.10
CA LYS A 70 -8.10 12.25 -13.33
C LYS A 70 -9.47 11.59 -13.55
N HIS A 71 -9.72 10.44 -12.93
CA HIS A 71 -10.90 9.61 -13.14
C HIS A 71 -11.65 9.30 -11.84
N PHE A 72 -10.98 9.34 -10.69
CA PHE A 72 -11.51 8.87 -9.42
C PHE A 72 -11.27 9.90 -8.28
N ARG A 73 -12.13 9.85 -7.27
CA ARG A 73 -11.86 10.42 -5.95
C ARG A 73 -10.99 9.40 -5.19
N CYS A 74 -9.68 9.59 -5.21
CA CYS A 74 -8.72 8.73 -4.52
C CYS A 74 -8.68 9.06 -3.02
N ILE A 75 -8.91 8.06 -2.18
CA ILE A 75 -8.84 8.13 -0.72
C ILE A 75 -7.57 7.40 -0.28
N LEU A 76 -6.56 8.15 0.15
CA LEU A 76 -5.25 7.66 0.54
C LEU A 76 -5.18 7.58 2.07
N GLY A 77 -5.52 6.44 2.65
CA GLY A 77 -5.55 6.25 4.11
C GLY A 77 -4.20 5.86 4.68
N ASP A 78 -3.86 6.40 5.85
CA ASP A 78 -2.78 5.88 6.67
C ASP A 78 -3.30 4.71 7.51
N ASN A 79 -2.71 3.53 7.35
CA ASN A 79 -3.07 2.37 8.16
C ASN A 79 -2.86 2.65 9.66
N ARG A 80 -3.66 1.98 10.56
CA ARG A 80 -3.32 2.02 11.97
C ARG A 80 -1.85 1.68 12.20
N GLY A 81 -1.18 2.45 13.05
CA GLY A 81 0.23 2.26 13.36
C GLY A 81 1.20 3.02 12.47
N VAL A 82 0.77 3.80 11.47
CA VAL A 82 1.66 4.55 10.58
C VAL A 82 1.16 5.98 10.33
N GLY A 83 2.05 6.86 9.87
CA GLY A 83 1.74 8.22 9.46
C GLY A 83 1.11 9.05 10.56
N GLU A 84 0.01 9.73 10.23
CA GLU A 84 -0.75 10.58 11.14
C GLU A 84 -1.91 9.83 11.84
N THR A 85 -2.14 8.56 11.49
CA THR A 85 -3.13 7.69 12.15
C THR A 85 -2.62 7.24 13.52
N ASP A 86 -3.55 7.03 14.46
CA ASP A 86 -3.27 6.50 15.79
C ASP A 86 -2.45 5.20 15.74
N LYS A 87 -1.59 5.05 16.75
CA LYS A 87 -0.65 3.93 16.87
C LYS A 87 -0.90 3.16 18.19
N PRO A 88 -2.12 2.58 18.37
CA PRO A 88 -2.43 1.83 19.59
C PRO A 88 -1.50 0.64 19.77
N ALA A 89 -1.43 0.13 20.99
CA ALA A 89 -0.72 -1.12 21.25
C ALA A 89 -1.37 -2.28 20.48
N GLY A 90 -0.53 -3.21 19.97
CA GLY A 90 -1.01 -4.41 19.27
C GLY A 90 -1.54 -5.50 20.21
N PRO A 91 -1.82 -6.68 19.67
CA PRO A 91 -1.61 -7.05 18.26
C PRO A 91 -2.68 -6.49 17.34
N TYR A 92 -2.32 -6.24 16.06
CA TYR A 92 -3.30 -5.97 15.00
C TYR A 92 -3.62 -7.24 14.24
N THR A 93 -4.76 -7.22 13.52
CA THR A 93 -5.13 -8.24 12.54
C THR A 93 -5.54 -7.58 11.24
N THR A 94 -5.42 -8.28 10.12
CA THR A 94 -5.86 -7.77 8.82
C THR A 94 -7.38 -7.56 8.78
N ALA A 95 -8.15 -8.36 9.52
CA ALA A 95 -9.59 -8.17 9.73
C ALA A 95 -9.90 -6.85 10.45
N MET A 96 -9.19 -6.55 11.56
CA MET A 96 -9.30 -5.29 12.28
C MET A 96 -8.97 -4.10 11.38
N MET A 97 -7.91 -4.21 10.58
CA MET A 97 -7.50 -3.15 9.65
C MET A 97 -8.49 -2.96 8.50
N ALA A 98 -9.15 -4.01 8.06
CA ALA A 98 -10.25 -3.92 7.10
C ALA A 98 -11.47 -3.20 7.66
N ASP A 99 -11.80 -3.45 8.93
CA ASP A 99 -12.89 -2.74 9.64
C ASP A 99 -12.56 -1.24 9.82
N ASP A 100 -11.28 -0.84 9.91
CA ASP A 100 -10.87 0.57 9.89
C ASP A 100 -11.27 1.25 8.57
N TYR A 101 -10.98 0.60 7.44
CA TYR A 101 -11.35 1.12 6.12
C TYR A 101 -12.85 1.09 5.87
N ALA A 102 -13.55 0.07 6.36
CA ALA A 102 -15.01 0.05 6.29
C ALA A 102 -15.61 1.24 7.04
N GLY A 103 -15.11 1.54 8.24
CA GLY A 103 -15.55 2.71 9.01
C GLY A 103 -15.08 4.04 8.43
N LEU A 104 -13.90 4.12 7.80
CA LEU A 104 -13.46 5.30 7.03
C LEU A 104 -14.45 5.58 5.88
N MET A 105 -14.84 4.54 5.13
CA MET A 105 -15.83 4.67 4.06
C MET A 105 -17.18 5.16 4.59
N ASP A 106 -17.64 4.63 5.74
CA ASP A 106 -18.91 5.06 6.37
C ASP A 106 -18.84 6.53 6.79
N ALA A 107 -17.75 6.95 7.43
CA ALA A 107 -17.54 8.33 7.86
C ALA A 107 -17.51 9.33 6.69
N LEU A 108 -17.04 8.87 5.51
CA LEU A 108 -17.01 9.66 4.27
C LEU A 108 -18.29 9.54 3.43
N GLY A 109 -19.29 8.80 3.89
CA GLY A 109 -20.53 8.56 3.14
C GLY A 109 -20.35 7.70 1.88
N ILE A 110 -19.25 6.93 1.82
CA ILE A 110 -18.91 6.05 0.70
C ILE A 110 -19.59 4.70 0.91
N LYS A 111 -20.63 4.41 0.15
CA LYS A 111 -21.34 3.13 0.22
C LYS A 111 -20.56 2.00 -0.41
N GLN A 112 -19.91 2.28 -1.54
CA GLN A 112 -19.13 1.30 -2.30
C GLN A 112 -17.96 2.02 -3.00
N ALA A 113 -16.79 1.38 -3.07
CA ALA A 113 -15.59 1.91 -3.74
C ALA A 113 -14.86 0.80 -4.51
N ARG A 114 -14.04 1.23 -5.48
CA ARG A 114 -12.92 0.41 -5.96
C ARG A 114 -11.82 0.44 -4.92
N VAL A 115 -11.05 -0.63 -4.80
CA VAL A 115 -9.99 -0.76 -3.80
C VAL A 115 -8.67 -1.15 -4.46
N VAL A 116 -7.59 -0.45 -4.14
CA VAL A 116 -6.23 -0.85 -4.51
C VAL A 116 -5.45 -1.09 -3.24
N GLY A 117 -4.92 -2.29 -3.06
CA GLY A 117 -4.10 -2.64 -1.91
C GLY A 117 -2.72 -3.15 -2.31
N CYS A 118 -1.67 -2.66 -1.65
CA CYS A 118 -0.29 -3.09 -1.88
C CYS A 118 0.28 -3.81 -0.65
N SER A 119 0.89 -4.99 -0.84
CA SER A 119 1.55 -5.75 0.23
C SER A 119 0.58 -5.98 1.41
N LEU A 120 0.89 -5.55 2.63
CA LEU A 120 -0.07 -5.60 3.75
C LEU A 120 -1.43 -5.01 3.38
N GLY A 121 -1.47 -3.93 2.58
CA GLY A 121 -2.71 -3.32 2.09
C GLY A 121 -3.52 -4.26 1.19
N SER A 122 -2.88 -5.14 0.45
CA SER A 122 -3.57 -6.12 -0.40
C SER A 122 -4.33 -7.17 0.41
N VAL A 123 -3.77 -7.61 1.52
CA VAL A 123 -4.43 -8.58 2.41
C VAL A 123 -5.50 -7.92 3.29
N ILE A 124 -5.35 -6.63 3.58
CA ILE A 124 -6.43 -5.82 4.17
C ILE A 124 -7.59 -5.71 3.18
N ALA A 125 -7.32 -5.47 1.88
CA ALA A 125 -8.34 -5.42 0.83
C ALA A 125 -9.06 -6.77 0.66
N GLN A 126 -8.36 -7.90 0.76
CA GLN A 126 -8.99 -9.23 0.78
C GLN A 126 -9.99 -9.35 1.95
N GLN A 127 -9.58 -8.97 3.16
CA GLN A 127 -10.46 -8.98 4.33
C GLN A 127 -11.64 -8.01 4.17
N LEU A 128 -11.41 -6.84 3.59
CA LEU A 128 -12.49 -5.88 3.32
C LEU A 128 -13.53 -6.49 2.36
N ALA A 129 -13.10 -7.13 1.28
CA ALA A 129 -13.99 -7.79 0.33
C ALA A 129 -14.73 -9.01 0.91
N LEU A 130 -14.12 -9.73 1.85
CA LEU A 130 -14.74 -10.88 2.51
C LEU A 130 -15.72 -10.48 3.61
N ARG A 131 -15.41 -9.45 4.39
CA ARG A 131 -16.20 -9.03 5.56
C ARG A 131 -17.27 -8.00 5.22
N HIS A 132 -17.00 -7.15 4.21
CA HIS A 132 -17.88 -6.05 3.76
C HIS A 132 -18.03 -6.09 2.24
N PRO A 133 -18.53 -7.22 1.66
CA PRO A 133 -18.60 -7.40 0.21
C PRO A 133 -19.43 -6.33 -0.52
N GLU A 134 -20.40 -5.73 0.17
CA GLU A 134 -21.22 -4.63 -0.37
C GLU A 134 -20.43 -3.33 -0.55
N LYS A 135 -19.30 -3.17 0.16
CA LYS A 135 -18.46 -1.97 0.09
C LYS A 135 -17.42 -2.02 -1.03
N VAL A 136 -17.12 -3.20 -1.59
CA VAL A 136 -16.07 -3.36 -2.60
C VAL A 136 -16.67 -3.61 -3.98
N LYS A 137 -16.50 -2.65 -4.88
CA LYS A 137 -16.97 -2.72 -6.28
C LYS A 137 -16.05 -3.60 -7.12
N SER A 138 -14.75 -3.37 -7.03
CA SER A 138 -13.67 -4.15 -7.63
C SER A 138 -12.38 -3.94 -6.83
N MET A 139 -11.38 -4.82 -6.97
CA MET A 139 -10.12 -4.65 -6.27
C MET A 139 -8.89 -5.02 -7.10
N ILE A 140 -7.80 -4.28 -6.88
CA ILE A 140 -6.45 -4.63 -7.34
C ILE A 140 -5.62 -5.05 -6.13
N LEU A 141 -5.07 -6.25 -6.16
CA LEU A 141 -4.23 -6.84 -5.12
C LEU A 141 -2.78 -6.89 -5.60
N MET A 142 -1.93 -6.01 -5.06
CA MET A 142 -0.53 -5.87 -5.44
C MET A 142 0.37 -6.60 -4.43
N CYS A 143 1.33 -7.40 -4.91
CA CYS A 143 2.29 -8.10 -4.04
C CYS A 143 1.59 -8.87 -2.91
N THR A 144 0.59 -9.68 -3.26
CA THR A 144 -0.39 -10.26 -2.34
C THR A 144 -0.07 -11.70 -1.97
N TRP A 145 -0.64 -12.16 -0.84
CA TRP A 145 -0.60 -13.56 -0.40
C TRP A 145 -1.94 -13.96 0.25
N ALA A 146 -2.25 -15.24 0.25
CA ALA A 146 -3.41 -15.76 0.98
C ALA A 146 -3.04 -16.22 2.40
N ARG A 147 -1.82 -16.67 2.58
CA ARG A 147 -1.24 -17.14 3.85
C ARG A 147 0.29 -17.04 3.79
N GLN A 148 0.92 -17.03 4.96
CA GLN A 148 2.38 -17.11 5.04
C GLN A 148 2.85 -18.56 5.08
N ASP A 149 3.96 -18.84 4.38
CA ASP A 149 4.74 -20.04 4.56
C ASP A 149 5.88 -19.85 5.59
N ARG A 150 6.72 -20.86 5.78
CA ARG A 150 7.85 -20.76 6.72
C ARG A 150 8.86 -19.68 6.35
N PHE A 151 9.11 -19.48 5.05
CA PHE A 151 10.02 -18.45 4.55
C PHE A 151 9.46 -17.05 4.84
N GLY A 152 8.20 -16.82 4.50
CA GLY A 152 7.52 -15.56 4.77
C GLY A 152 7.46 -15.23 6.26
N LEU A 153 7.12 -16.21 7.12
CA LEU A 153 7.15 -16.02 8.58
C LEU A 153 8.55 -15.64 9.07
N TYR A 154 9.59 -16.28 8.55
CA TYR A 154 10.97 -15.97 8.92
C TYR A 154 11.38 -14.57 8.47
N THR A 155 10.97 -14.16 7.27
CA THR A 155 11.21 -12.82 6.73
C THR A 155 10.56 -11.74 7.61
N TRP A 156 9.27 -11.91 7.98
CA TRP A 156 8.58 -10.99 8.86
C TRP A 156 9.21 -10.90 10.25
N GLN A 157 9.61 -12.04 10.84
CA GLN A 157 10.32 -12.06 12.13
C GLN A 157 11.65 -11.31 12.05
N HIS A 158 12.38 -11.44 10.92
CA HIS A 158 13.63 -10.73 10.71
C HIS A 158 13.39 -9.22 10.53
N LEU A 159 12.36 -8.83 9.77
CA LEU A 159 11.96 -7.43 9.61
C LEU A 159 11.72 -6.74 10.95
N MET A 160 10.99 -7.38 11.86
CA MET A 160 10.76 -6.85 13.22
C MET A 160 12.07 -6.66 13.99
N LYS A 161 12.97 -7.64 13.93
CA LYS A 161 14.30 -7.54 14.59
C LYS A 161 15.13 -6.40 14.01
N CYS A 162 15.18 -6.26 12.69
CA CYS A 162 15.87 -5.17 12.02
C CYS A 162 15.30 -3.81 12.44
N LYS A 163 13.97 -3.67 12.42
CA LYS A 163 13.32 -2.43 12.86
C LYS A 163 13.64 -2.05 14.30
N ALA A 164 13.73 -3.03 15.20
CA ALA A 164 14.03 -2.80 16.61
C ALA A 164 15.51 -2.48 16.90
N SER A 165 16.44 -2.90 16.03
CA SER A 165 17.89 -2.83 16.28
C SER A 165 18.67 -1.89 15.37
N MET A 166 18.11 -1.52 14.21
CA MET A 166 18.76 -0.64 13.24
C MET A 166 18.34 0.82 13.45
N ARG A 167 19.20 1.75 13.01
CA ARG A 167 18.80 3.13 12.83
C ARG A 167 17.73 3.20 11.74
N PRO A 168 16.82 4.19 11.76
CA PRO A 168 15.73 4.30 10.76
C PRO A 168 16.23 4.26 9.32
N GLU A 169 17.31 4.96 9.00
CA GLU A 169 17.90 5.00 7.66
C GLU A 169 18.55 3.68 7.25
N ASP A 170 19.20 2.97 8.19
CA ASP A 170 19.78 1.65 7.90
C ASP A 170 18.69 0.60 7.65
N PHE A 171 17.60 0.68 8.40
CA PHE A 171 16.42 -0.14 8.17
C PHE A 171 15.80 0.15 6.79
N MET A 172 15.66 1.44 6.42
CA MET A 172 15.18 1.84 5.11
C MET A 172 16.09 1.36 3.98
N HIS A 173 17.41 1.47 4.15
CA HIS A 173 18.38 0.95 3.18
C HIS A 173 18.20 -0.55 2.96
N TRP A 174 18.02 -1.32 4.04
CA TRP A 174 17.75 -2.75 3.93
C TRP A 174 16.41 -3.05 3.22
N ILE A 175 15.35 -2.27 3.53
CA ILE A 175 14.06 -2.41 2.85
C ILE A 175 14.21 -2.16 1.34
N GLN A 176 14.94 -1.12 0.92
CA GLN A 176 15.16 -0.81 -0.50
C GLN A 176 15.81 -2.00 -1.23
N MET A 177 16.77 -2.70 -0.60
CA MET A 177 17.39 -3.90 -1.16
C MET A 177 16.41 -5.07 -1.34
N LEU A 178 15.36 -5.15 -0.51
CA LEU A 178 14.35 -6.22 -0.60
C LEU A 178 13.28 -5.94 -1.67
N ILE A 179 12.97 -4.66 -1.91
CA ILE A 179 11.80 -4.30 -2.71
C ILE A 179 12.13 -3.93 -4.16
N PHE A 180 13.36 -3.45 -4.43
CA PHE A 180 13.79 -3.06 -5.77
C PHE A 180 14.70 -4.09 -6.41
N THR A 181 14.67 -4.15 -7.75
CA THR A 181 15.56 -5.01 -8.56
C THR A 181 16.82 -4.27 -8.99
N LYS A 182 17.83 -5.02 -9.47
CA LYS A 182 19.10 -4.45 -9.92
C LYS A 182 18.94 -3.34 -10.97
N PRO A 183 18.08 -3.42 -12.00
CA PRO A 183 17.87 -2.31 -12.95
C PRO A 183 17.50 -0.98 -12.30
N TRP A 184 16.77 -1.00 -11.18
CA TRP A 184 16.43 0.21 -10.44
C TRP A 184 17.67 0.85 -9.79
N PHE A 185 18.57 0.02 -9.24
CA PHE A 185 19.84 0.50 -8.67
C PHE A 185 20.82 1.02 -9.73
N ASP A 186 20.79 0.49 -10.95
CA ASP A 186 21.66 0.88 -12.06
C ASP A 186 21.20 2.18 -12.74
N ASN A 187 19.98 2.67 -12.44
CA ASN A 187 19.48 3.94 -12.96
C ASN A 187 19.85 5.08 -12.01
N ASP A 188 20.60 6.06 -12.50
CA ASP A 188 21.15 7.17 -11.70
C ASP A 188 20.06 8.00 -10.99
N ASP A 189 18.94 8.29 -11.67
CA ASP A 189 17.83 9.08 -11.09
C ASP A 189 17.10 8.28 -10.01
N CYS A 190 16.86 6.99 -10.25
CA CYS A 190 16.25 6.10 -9.26
C CYS A 190 17.16 5.94 -8.04
N TYR A 191 18.45 5.74 -8.25
CA TYR A 191 19.44 5.65 -7.18
C TYR A 191 19.51 6.95 -6.35
N ALA A 192 19.59 8.11 -7.01
CA ALA A 192 19.56 9.41 -6.32
C ALA A 192 18.28 9.57 -5.47
N SER A 193 17.14 9.16 -6.00
CA SER A 193 15.86 9.14 -5.28
C SER A 193 15.91 8.27 -4.03
N MET A 194 16.49 7.08 -4.12
CA MET A 194 16.66 6.19 -2.98
C MET A 194 17.56 6.82 -1.91
N GLN A 195 18.68 7.47 -2.30
CA GLN A 195 19.56 8.17 -1.36
C GLN A 195 18.83 9.34 -0.66
N GLN A 196 17.99 10.09 -1.39
CA GLN A 196 17.17 11.13 -0.79
C GLN A 196 16.20 10.56 0.25
N THR A 197 15.57 9.42 -0.04
CA THR A 197 14.67 8.73 0.91
C THR A 197 15.41 8.32 2.21
N LEU A 198 16.67 7.90 2.13
CA LEU A 198 17.48 7.60 3.32
C LEU A 198 17.72 8.85 4.16
N GLN A 199 18.05 9.99 3.53
CA GLN A 199 18.26 11.27 4.22
C GLN A 199 16.96 11.75 4.90
N ASP A 200 15.83 11.69 4.20
CA ASP A 200 14.52 12.06 4.73
C ASP A 200 14.15 11.16 5.92
N THR A 201 14.46 9.87 5.83
CA THR A 201 14.20 8.92 6.91
C THR A 201 15.07 9.21 8.13
N ALA A 202 16.36 9.53 7.94
CA ALA A 202 17.30 9.86 9.02
C ALA A 202 16.89 11.13 9.78
N THR A 203 16.25 12.09 9.09
CA THR A 203 15.85 13.38 9.65
C THR A 203 14.38 13.44 10.08
N ASN A 204 13.64 12.34 9.94
CA ASN A 204 12.23 12.29 10.32
C ASN A 204 12.04 12.52 11.83
N PRO A 205 11.36 13.60 12.25
CA PRO A 205 11.17 13.90 13.68
C PRO A 205 10.17 12.95 14.36
N ALA A 206 9.37 12.22 13.59
CA ALA A 206 8.33 11.33 14.09
C ALA A 206 8.36 9.97 13.37
N PRO A 207 9.43 9.17 13.54
CA PRO A 207 9.51 7.86 12.93
C PRO A 207 8.43 6.93 13.49
N GLN A 208 7.98 5.99 12.69
CA GLN A 208 7.04 4.97 13.15
C GLN A 208 7.62 4.21 14.36
N PRO A 209 6.89 4.12 15.49
CA PRO A 209 7.35 3.38 16.66
C PRO A 209 7.52 1.89 16.38
N VAL A 210 8.49 1.26 17.05
CA VAL A 210 8.79 -0.17 16.90
C VAL A 210 7.54 -1.02 17.15
N HIS A 211 6.81 -0.77 18.25
CA HIS A 211 5.59 -1.52 18.60
C HIS A 211 4.53 -1.50 17.49
N ALA A 212 4.43 -0.40 16.74
CA ALA A 212 3.46 -0.29 15.67
C ALA A 212 3.87 -1.11 14.43
N THR A 213 5.18 -1.15 14.11
CA THR A 213 5.70 -2.05 13.07
C THR A 213 5.52 -3.52 13.47
N GLU A 214 5.77 -3.87 14.73
CA GLU A 214 5.54 -5.21 15.27
C GLU A 214 4.06 -5.62 15.16
N ALA A 215 3.15 -4.71 15.50
CA ALA A 215 1.71 -4.96 15.42
C ALA A 215 1.22 -5.14 13.98
N GLN A 216 1.70 -4.33 13.01
CA GLN A 216 1.41 -4.52 11.59
C GLN A 216 2.01 -5.82 11.06
N SER A 217 3.23 -6.17 11.46
CA SER A 217 3.88 -7.43 11.09
C SER A 217 3.13 -8.65 11.65
N ALA A 218 2.62 -8.55 12.88
CA ALA A 218 1.76 -9.59 13.46
C ALA A 218 0.49 -9.82 12.62
N ALA A 219 -0.14 -8.74 12.14
CA ALA A 219 -1.29 -8.84 11.24
C ALA A 219 -0.91 -9.57 9.93
N ALA A 220 0.24 -9.24 9.34
CA ALA A 220 0.73 -9.88 8.11
C ALA A 220 1.04 -11.38 8.32
N MET A 221 1.70 -11.74 9.43
CA MET A 221 2.07 -13.13 9.75
C MET A 221 0.86 -14.02 10.05
N THR A 222 -0.16 -13.47 10.68
CA THR A 222 -1.35 -14.23 11.08
C THR A 222 -2.45 -14.26 10.03
N HIS A 223 -2.28 -13.51 8.94
CA HIS A 223 -3.23 -13.49 7.82
C HIS A 223 -3.36 -14.87 7.18
N ASN A 224 -4.61 -15.35 7.05
CA ASN A 224 -4.92 -16.57 6.31
C ASN A 224 -6.35 -16.51 5.79
N THR A 225 -6.50 -16.31 4.50
CA THR A 225 -7.78 -16.23 3.79
C THR A 225 -7.92 -17.31 2.71
N LEU A 226 -6.94 -18.22 2.54
CA LEU A 226 -6.89 -19.16 1.42
C LEU A 226 -8.21 -19.90 1.19
N ASN A 227 -8.81 -20.41 2.25
CA ASN A 227 -10.06 -21.17 2.16
C ASN A 227 -11.30 -20.28 1.95
N GLU A 228 -11.18 -18.97 2.19
CA GLU A 228 -12.26 -18.00 2.14
C GLU A 228 -12.31 -17.24 0.82
N LEU A 229 -11.17 -17.13 0.09
CA LEU A 229 -11.04 -16.36 -1.15
C LEU A 229 -12.03 -16.79 -2.24
N LYS A 230 -12.50 -18.05 -2.24
CA LYS A 230 -13.57 -18.53 -3.12
C LYS A 230 -14.91 -17.78 -2.93
N ASN A 231 -15.07 -17.05 -1.81
CA ASN A 231 -16.27 -16.29 -1.50
C ASN A 231 -16.19 -14.82 -1.98
N VAL A 232 -15.05 -14.38 -2.48
CA VAL A 232 -14.89 -13.05 -3.08
C VAL A 232 -15.79 -12.95 -4.30
N LYS A 233 -16.59 -11.88 -4.37
CA LYS A 233 -17.62 -11.68 -5.43
C LYS A 233 -17.29 -10.57 -6.40
N CYS A 234 -16.40 -9.65 -6.01
CA CYS A 234 -16.05 -8.51 -6.87
C CYS A 234 -14.97 -8.88 -7.89
N PRO A 235 -14.98 -8.25 -9.08
CA PRO A 235 -13.86 -8.35 -10.02
C PRO A 235 -12.54 -8.07 -9.32
N THR A 236 -11.54 -8.91 -9.57
CA THR A 236 -10.24 -8.83 -8.90
C THR A 236 -9.10 -8.95 -9.90
N LEU A 237 -8.14 -8.02 -9.84
CA LEU A 237 -6.85 -8.13 -10.51
C LEU A 237 -5.76 -8.42 -9.47
N VAL A 238 -5.05 -9.51 -9.63
CA VAL A 238 -3.82 -9.80 -8.89
C VAL A 238 -2.64 -9.38 -9.76
N ILE A 239 -1.73 -8.56 -9.19
CA ILE A 239 -0.61 -8.02 -9.95
C ILE A 239 0.66 -7.99 -9.10
N GLY A 240 1.83 -8.29 -9.69
CA GLY A 240 3.10 -8.36 -8.97
C GLY A 240 4.32 -8.43 -9.88
N GLY A 241 5.51 -8.41 -9.26
CA GLY A 241 6.78 -8.65 -9.93
C GLY A 241 7.20 -10.12 -9.87
N LYS A 242 7.82 -10.63 -10.95
CA LYS A 242 8.34 -12.01 -10.96
C LYS A 242 9.59 -12.19 -10.11
N ASP A 243 10.34 -11.11 -9.89
CA ASP A 243 11.58 -11.08 -9.11
C ASP A 243 11.35 -10.60 -7.68
N ASP A 244 10.08 -10.52 -7.25
CA ASP A 244 9.73 -10.20 -5.87
C ASP A 244 10.24 -11.29 -4.93
N THR A 245 11.21 -10.92 -4.08
CA THR A 245 11.79 -11.82 -3.08
C THR A 245 11.09 -11.74 -1.73
N PHE A 246 10.31 -10.68 -1.49
CA PHE A 246 9.58 -10.48 -0.25
C PHE A 246 8.22 -11.18 -0.25
N THR A 247 7.47 -11.07 -1.36
CA THR A 247 6.26 -11.84 -1.63
C THR A 247 6.39 -12.56 -2.98
N PRO A 248 7.06 -13.71 -3.03
CA PRO A 248 7.36 -14.42 -4.26
C PRO A 248 6.12 -14.68 -5.12
N GLN A 249 6.27 -14.61 -6.43
CA GLN A 249 5.18 -14.69 -7.42
C GLN A 249 4.20 -15.85 -7.23
N TRP A 250 4.62 -16.96 -6.60
CA TRP A 250 3.73 -18.09 -6.33
C TRP A 250 2.61 -17.73 -5.36
N MET A 251 2.84 -16.79 -4.43
CA MET A 251 1.82 -16.30 -3.50
C MET A 251 0.68 -15.59 -4.24
N GLY A 252 1.02 -14.67 -5.15
CA GLY A 252 0.02 -14.00 -6.01
C GLY A 252 -0.72 -14.99 -6.91
N LYS A 253 -0.02 -15.99 -7.46
CA LYS A 253 -0.65 -17.07 -8.24
C LYS A 253 -1.63 -17.90 -7.41
N GLU A 254 -1.30 -18.21 -6.13
CA GLU A 254 -2.19 -18.93 -5.20
C GLU A 254 -3.46 -18.09 -4.95
N VAL A 255 -3.33 -16.77 -4.74
CA VAL A 255 -4.47 -15.87 -4.55
C VAL A 255 -5.35 -15.80 -5.81
N ALA A 256 -4.76 -15.59 -6.97
CA ALA A 256 -5.51 -15.51 -8.23
C ALA A 256 -6.25 -16.81 -8.55
N ALA A 257 -5.63 -17.97 -8.27
CA ALA A 257 -6.27 -19.27 -8.47
C ALA A 257 -7.43 -19.53 -7.46
N ALA A 258 -7.39 -18.91 -6.28
CA ALA A 258 -8.38 -19.10 -5.24
C ALA A 258 -9.61 -18.17 -5.38
N ILE A 259 -9.48 -17.04 -6.09
CA ILE A 259 -10.56 -16.08 -6.32
C ILE A 259 -11.24 -16.38 -7.66
N PRO A 260 -12.56 -16.66 -7.70
CA PRO A 260 -13.26 -16.95 -8.94
C PRO A 260 -13.18 -15.80 -9.94
N GLY A 261 -12.67 -16.08 -11.14
CA GLY A 261 -12.61 -15.09 -12.22
C GLY A 261 -11.56 -13.98 -12.03
N ALA A 262 -10.60 -14.15 -11.13
CA ALA A 262 -9.54 -13.16 -10.96
C ALA A 262 -8.61 -13.11 -12.17
N ASP A 263 -8.27 -11.89 -12.59
CA ASP A 263 -7.19 -11.62 -13.54
C ASP A 263 -5.84 -11.71 -12.84
N LEU A 264 -4.80 -12.18 -13.54
CA LEU A 264 -3.42 -12.22 -13.04
C LEU A 264 -2.47 -11.55 -14.03
N HIS A 265 -1.68 -10.59 -13.56
CA HIS A 265 -0.59 -9.98 -14.33
C HIS A 265 0.71 -9.96 -13.53
N LEU A 266 1.80 -10.47 -14.11
CA LEU A 266 3.11 -10.49 -13.47
C LEU A 266 4.15 -9.85 -14.39
N TYR A 267 4.78 -8.78 -13.89
CA TYR A 267 5.85 -8.09 -14.60
C TYR A 267 7.16 -8.87 -14.55
N ASP A 268 7.82 -8.99 -15.70
CA ASP A 268 9.21 -9.46 -15.80
C ASP A 268 10.17 -8.37 -15.31
N ASN A 269 11.31 -8.76 -14.76
CA ASN A 269 12.37 -7.88 -14.28
C ASN A 269 11.83 -6.79 -13.29
N ALA A 270 10.95 -7.20 -12.38
CA ALA A 270 10.34 -6.31 -11.42
C ALA A 270 10.19 -7.01 -10.06
N GLY A 271 10.51 -6.28 -8.99
CA GLY A 271 10.50 -6.76 -7.61
C GLY A 271 9.20 -6.47 -6.89
N HIS A 272 9.29 -6.34 -5.56
CA HIS A 272 8.15 -5.97 -4.70
C HIS A 272 7.61 -4.58 -5.05
N ALA A 273 8.51 -3.66 -5.41
CA ALA A 273 8.18 -2.29 -5.81
C ALA A 273 7.86 -2.16 -7.31
N PHE A 274 7.42 -3.24 -7.98
CA PHE A 274 7.15 -3.28 -9.41
C PHE A 274 6.33 -2.09 -9.92
N HIS A 275 5.41 -1.60 -9.11
CA HIS A 275 4.52 -0.50 -9.49
C HIS A 275 5.23 0.84 -9.66
N TRP A 276 6.42 1.02 -9.08
CA TRP A 276 7.34 2.12 -9.37
C TRP A 276 8.31 1.75 -10.49
N GLU A 277 8.87 0.53 -10.47
CA GLU A 277 9.79 0.05 -11.49
C GLU A 277 9.16 0.04 -12.89
N GLN A 278 7.86 -0.21 -12.96
CA GLN A 278 7.06 -0.28 -14.19
C GLN A 278 5.99 0.82 -14.26
N LEU A 279 6.23 1.97 -13.63
CA LEU A 279 5.24 3.05 -13.45
C LEU A 279 4.56 3.46 -14.76
N ALA A 280 5.34 3.53 -15.85
CA ALA A 280 4.86 3.96 -17.17
C ALA A 280 3.81 3.00 -17.78
N ASP A 281 3.86 1.70 -17.46
CA ASP A 281 2.85 0.71 -17.86
C ASP A 281 1.80 0.49 -16.76
N PHE A 282 2.23 0.45 -15.50
CA PHE A 282 1.34 0.15 -14.37
C PHE A 282 0.20 1.17 -14.24
N ASN A 283 0.50 2.46 -14.30
CA ASN A 283 -0.54 3.49 -14.14
C ASN A 283 -1.62 3.42 -15.22
N PRO A 284 -1.32 3.41 -16.54
CA PRO A 284 -2.33 3.23 -17.57
C PRO A 284 -3.09 1.90 -17.44
N ARG A 285 -2.40 0.81 -17.24
CA ARG A 285 -2.99 -0.54 -17.11
C ARG A 285 -3.97 -0.63 -15.94
N SER A 286 -3.56 -0.17 -14.76
CA SER A 286 -4.41 -0.16 -13.58
C SER A 286 -5.62 0.76 -13.75
N THR A 287 -5.44 1.93 -14.37
CA THR A 287 -6.50 2.88 -14.68
C THR A 287 -7.53 2.25 -15.64
N GLU A 288 -7.08 1.65 -16.75
CA GLU A 288 -7.95 0.99 -17.71
C GLU A 288 -8.76 -0.14 -17.05
N TRP A 289 -8.10 -0.98 -16.25
CA TRP A 289 -8.77 -2.06 -15.53
C TRP A 289 -9.82 -1.52 -14.55
N LEU A 290 -9.48 -0.50 -13.76
CA LEU A 290 -10.39 0.14 -12.80
C LEU A 290 -11.60 0.79 -13.50
N LEU A 291 -11.40 1.43 -14.65
CA LEU A 291 -12.50 2.04 -15.42
C LEU A 291 -13.47 0.99 -15.98
N LYS A 292 -12.98 -0.20 -16.32
CA LYS A 292 -13.78 -1.30 -16.86
C LYS A 292 -14.64 -1.98 -15.79
N HIS A 293 -14.22 -1.96 -14.53
CA HIS A 293 -14.83 -2.65 -13.41
C HIS A 293 -15.24 -1.68 -12.29
#